data_353a99d84877fcabc7ad00643f72428c
#
_entry.id   353a99d84877fcabc7ad00643f72428c
#
_cell.length_a   1.000
_cell.length_b   1.000
_cell.length_c   1.000
_cell.angle_alpha   90.00
_cell.angle_beta   90.00
_cell.angle_gamma   90.00
#
_symmetry.space_group_name_H-M   'P 1'
#
loop_
_entity.id
_entity.type
_entity.pdbx_description
1 polymer ?
#
loop_
_entity_poly.entity_id
_entity_poly.type
_entity_poly.pdbx_seq_one_letter_code
_entity_poly.pdbx_strand_id
1 'polypeptide(L)'
;MAIIYGLFNLSGSIKGYTFYKDKDGRNMMRKNPGPISDKIKNSPNYEVNRKYQKEFKGCIQFSALCRSAFGSFNQLSDYNFHNSLVKIGKNIMNMDTKLEIGKRSLKLTEHKNKLEEFNFCRKHKFDKLVCISINCKTDRENLKAEINISNPNRIYNIQNKYHFPFFRILLIIGCVSDMFDNPVTDNYEPIVTDLQNSTVLVTGEWYSTEIIPPYHTMTIQLPQSCAKEITNDVNLVLSIALEFGEVYMGQPKKAEYGGGGKVLKIF
;
A
#
# COMPACT_ATOMS: atom_id res chain seq x y z
N MET A 1 -21.84 -0.82 19.22
CA MET A 1 -22.25 -1.82 18.23
C MET A 1 -22.66 -3.08 18.96
N ALA A 2 -23.73 -3.76 18.53
CA ALA A 2 -24.17 -5.03 19.09
C ALA A 2 -24.24 -6.08 17.98
N ILE A 3 -23.90 -7.33 18.33
CA ILE A 3 -24.04 -8.48 17.44
C ILE A 3 -25.43 -9.06 17.65
N ILE A 4 -26.14 -9.36 16.57
CA ILE A 4 -27.47 -9.98 16.62
C ILE A 4 -27.32 -11.46 16.30
N TYR A 5 -27.70 -12.29 17.24
CA TYR A 5 -27.79 -13.74 17.04
C TYR A 5 -29.25 -14.08 16.74
N GLY A 6 -29.54 -14.63 15.56
CA GLY A 6 -30.91 -15.05 15.21
C GLY A 6 -31.04 -15.46 13.74
N LEU A 7 -32.21 -16.08 13.45
CA LEU A 7 -32.57 -16.60 12.13
C LEU A 7 -32.87 -15.53 11.07
N PHE A 8 -33.02 -14.26 11.47
CA PHE A 8 -33.42 -13.20 10.55
C PHE A 8 -32.24 -12.41 10.04
N ASN A 9 -32.08 -12.38 8.73
CA ASN A 9 -31.14 -11.49 8.04
C ASN A 9 -31.80 -10.11 7.87
N LEU A 10 -31.59 -9.22 8.83
CA LEU A 10 -32.05 -7.84 8.76
C LEU A 10 -30.97 -6.98 8.09
N SER A 11 -31.35 -6.16 7.12
CA SER A 11 -30.51 -5.12 6.55
C SER A 11 -31.31 -3.82 6.35
N GLY A 12 -30.68 -2.66 6.52
CA GLY A 12 -31.33 -1.36 6.41
C GLY A 12 -31.48 -0.63 7.73
N SER A 13 -32.22 0.48 7.73
CA SER A 13 -32.39 1.33 8.92
C SER A 13 -33.84 1.36 9.37
N ILE A 14 -34.10 1.09 10.66
CA ILE A 14 -35.41 1.08 11.27
C ILE A 14 -35.34 1.88 12.59
N LYS A 15 -36.22 2.86 12.76
CA LYS A 15 -36.40 3.64 14.02
C LYS A 15 -35.07 4.08 14.68
N GLY A 16 -34.12 4.61 13.89
CA GLY A 16 -32.86 5.13 14.40
C GLY A 16 -31.78 4.06 14.64
N TYR A 17 -32.00 2.84 14.20
CA TYR A 17 -31.01 1.76 14.19
C TYR A 17 -30.72 1.32 12.76
N THR A 18 -29.44 1.01 12.46
CA THR A 18 -29.02 0.40 11.20
C THR A 18 -28.57 -1.02 11.44
N PHE A 19 -29.09 -1.93 10.64
CA PHE A 19 -28.75 -3.35 10.60
C PHE A 19 -27.91 -3.62 9.36
N TYR A 20 -26.80 -4.31 9.51
CA TYR A 20 -25.89 -4.64 8.41
C TYR A 20 -25.08 -5.90 8.73
N LYS A 21 -24.49 -6.51 7.72
CA LYS A 21 -23.50 -7.58 7.91
C LYS A 21 -22.10 -6.99 7.95
N ASP A 22 -21.30 -7.44 8.88
CA ASP A 22 -19.87 -7.13 8.89
C ASP A 22 -19.12 -7.96 7.82
N LYS A 23 -17.80 -7.74 7.74
CA LYS A 23 -16.94 -8.44 6.78
C LYS A 23 -16.83 -9.95 7.04
N ASP A 24 -17.13 -10.38 8.24
CA ASP A 24 -17.13 -11.79 8.65
C ASP A 24 -18.53 -12.42 8.51
N GLY A 25 -19.49 -11.69 7.93
CA GLY A 25 -20.86 -12.14 7.69
C GLY A 25 -21.77 -12.11 8.93
N ARG A 26 -21.32 -11.52 10.04
CA ARG A 26 -22.12 -11.43 11.28
C ARG A 26 -23.16 -10.32 11.16
N ASN A 27 -24.38 -10.58 11.64
CA ASN A 27 -25.41 -9.57 11.71
C ASN A 27 -25.11 -8.55 12.83
N MET A 28 -25.01 -7.30 12.44
CA MET A 28 -24.65 -6.20 13.33
C MET A 28 -25.78 -5.18 13.42
N MET A 29 -25.92 -4.58 14.59
CA MET A 29 -26.82 -3.45 14.82
C MET A 29 -26.04 -2.28 15.40
N ARG A 30 -26.31 -1.09 14.89
CA ARG A 30 -25.82 0.16 15.49
C ARG A 30 -26.95 1.19 15.57
N LYS A 31 -26.95 1.99 16.62
CA LYS A 31 -27.78 3.20 16.66
C LYS A 31 -27.31 4.15 15.56
N ASN A 32 -28.21 4.77 14.81
CA ASN A 32 -27.84 5.78 13.84
C ASN A 32 -27.16 6.92 14.57
N PRO A 33 -25.88 7.17 14.31
CA PRO A 33 -25.17 8.15 15.07
C PRO A 33 -25.35 9.53 14.44
N GLY A 34 -25.51 10.49 15.30
CA GLY A 34 -25.07 11.82 15.03
C GLY A 34 -26.07 12.76 14.37
N PRO A 35 -25.67 14.00 14.25
CA PRO A 35 -26.44 15.07 13.68
C PRO A 35 -26.64 14.88 12.16
N ILE A 36 -27.73 15.46 11.65
CA ILE A 36 -28.05 15.50 10.22
C ILE A 36 -26.89 16.13 9.45
N SER A 37 -26.59 15.58 8.27
CA SER A 37 -25.49 16.02 7.39
C SER A 37 -25.38 17.54 7.23
N ASP A 38 -26.50 18.23 7.05
CA ASP A 38 -26.55 19.68 6.87
C ASP A 38 -26.08 20.45 8.11
N LYS A 39 -26.34 19.91 9.30
CA LYS A 39 -25.85 20.51 10.55
C LYS A 39 -24.31 20.40 10.65
N ILE A 40 -23.73 19.29 10.21
CA ILE A 40 -22.27 19.12 10.18
C ILE A 40 -21.63 20.07 9.16
N LYS A 41 -22.28 20.26 8.01
CA LYS A 41 -21.77 21.13 6.94
C LYS A 41 -21.80 22.61 7.29
N ASN A 42 -22.86 23.08 7.96
CA ASN A 42 -23.13 24.51 8.07
C ASN A 42 -22.95 25.10 9.48
N SER A 43 -22.98 24.27 10.54
CA SER A 43 -22.87 24.80 11.91
C SER A 43 -21.42 25.13 12.28
N PRO A 44 -21.15 26.28 12.93
CA PRO A 44 -19.81 26.64 13.42
C PRO A 44 -19.21 25.61 14.39
N ASN A 45 -20.05 24.95 15.20
CA ASN A 45 -19.62 23.94 16.17
C ASN A 45 -18.92 22.72 15.54
N TYR A 46 -19.06 22.54 14.23
CA TYR A 46 -18.45 21.45 13.46
C TYR A 46 -17.29 21.90 12.56
N GLU A 47 -16.80 23.13 12.71
CA GLU A 47 -15.69 23.63 11.90
C GLU A 47 -14.44 22.76 12.02
N VAL A 48 -14.05 22.43 13.24
CA VAL A 48 -12.89 21.57 13.51
C VAL A 48 -13.09 20.17 12.92
N ASN A 49 -14.32 19.63 13.00
CA ASN A 49 -14.64 18.33 12.39
C ASN A 49 -14.50 18.37 10.86
N ARG A 50 -14.92 19.46 10.21
CA ARG A 50 -14.74 19.64 8.76
C ARG A 50 -13.27 19.71 8.37
N LYS A 51 -12.43 20.40 9.14
CA LYS A 51 -10.97 20.44 8.96
C LYS A 51 -10.36 19.02 9.02
N TYR A 52 -10.73 18.22 10.02
CA TYR A 52 -10.31 16.82 10.12
C TYR A 52 -10.82 15.94 8.97
N GLN A 53 -12.07 16.16 8.53
CA GLN A 53 -12.63 15.43 7.38
C GLN A 53 -11.87 15.75 6.09
N LYS A 54 -11.46 17.02 5.90
CA LYS A 54 -10.65 17.45 4.76
C LYS A 54 -9.29 16.73 4.77
N GLU A 55 -8.59 16.74 5.89
CA GLU A 55 -7.32 16.01 6.03
C GLU A 55 -7.49 14.50 5.79
N PHE A 56 -8.57 13.92 6.30
CA PHE A 56 -8.84 12.51 6.09
C PHE A 56 -9.05 12.17 4.60
N LYS A 57 -9.72 13.04 3.85
CA LYS A 57 -9.81 12.91 2.38
C LYS A 57 -8.42 12.96 1.73
N GLY A 58 -7.54 13.86 2.17
CA GLY A 58 -6.16 13.92 1.70
C GLY A 58 -5.41 12.58 1.96
N CYS A 59 -5.60 11.99 3.14
CA CYS A 59 -5.00 10.68 3.44
C CYS A 59 -5.57 9.55 2.56
N ILE A 60 -6.85 9.61 2.16
CA ILE A 60 -7.44 8.66 1.22
C ILE A 60 -6.81 8.81 -0.17
N GLN A 61 -6.60 10.06 -0.64
CA GLN A 61 -5.94 10.34 -1.91
C GLN A 61 -4.48 9.88 -1.89
N PHE A 62 -3.73 10.14 -0.81
CA PHE A 62 -2.39 9.59 -0.61
C PHE A 62 -2.37 8.06 -0.70
N SER A 63 -3.32 7.38 -0.07
CA SER A 63 -3.46 5.92 -0.19
C SER A 63 -3.71 5.49 -1.65
N ALA A 64 -4.42 6.29 -2.44
CA ALA A 64 -4.64 6.02 -3.86
C ALA A 64 -3.35 6.18 -4.67
N LEU A 65 -2.54 7.22 -4.40
CA LEU A 65 -1.22 7.40 -5.03
C LEU A 65 -0.28 6.25 -4.72
N CYS A 66 -0.19 5.83 -3.45
CA CYS A 66 0.61 4.67 -3.07
C CYS A 66 0.17 3.40 -3.82
N ARG A 67 -1.15 3.16 -3.91
CA ARG A 67 -1.67 1.99 -4.64
C ARG A 67 -1.38 2.05 -6.14
N SER A 68 -1.39 3.23 -6.73
CA SER A 68 -0.97 3.42 -8.12
C SER A 68 0.52 3.04 -8.28
N ALA A 69 1.38 3.53 -7.39
CA ALA A 69 2.80 3.21 -7.39
C ALA A 69 3.12 1.72 -7.16
N PHE A 70 2.25 1.00 -6.45
CA PHE A 70 2.40 -0.45 -6.23
C PHE A 70 1.86 -1.31 -7.38
N GLY A 71 1.13 -0.74 -8.32
CA GLY A 71 0.67 -1.41 -9.54
C GLY A 71 0.07 -2.80 -9.28
N SER A 72 0.59 -3.82 -9.93
CA SER A 72 0.12 -5.21 -9.81
C SER A 72 0.30 -5.82 -8.42
N PHE A 73 1.20 -5.29 -7.58
CA PHE A 73 1.40 -5.79 -6.21
C PHE A 73 0.18 -5.58 -5.30
N ASN A 74 -0.76 -4.72 -5.69
CA ASN A 74 -2.05 -4.59 -5.00
C ASN A 74 -2.81 -5.92 -4.91
N GLN A 75 -2.58 -6.87 -5.84
CA GLN A 75 -3.19 -8.21 -5.80
C GLN A 75 -2.67 -9.08 -4.65
N LEU A 76 -1.49 -8.75 -4.10
CA LEU A 76 -0.90 -9.44 -2.95
C LEU A 76 -1.37 -8.87 -1.61
N SER A 77 -2.25 -7.87 -1.63
CA SER A 77 -2.69 -7.15 -0.44
C SER A 77 -3.87 -7.83 0.26
N ASP A 78 -3.98 -7.60 1.57
CA ASP A 78 -5.18 -7.97 2.33
C ASP A 78 -6.24 -6.85 2.30
N TYR A 79 -7.46 -7.16 2.81
CA TYR A 79 -8.57 -6.22 2.85
C TYR A 79 -8.32 -4.96 3.71
N ASN A 80 -7.34 -4.99 4.60
CA ASN A 80 -6.99 -3.84 5.45
C ASN A 80 -5.90 -2.94 4.83
N PHE A 81 -5.36 -3.32 3.70
CA PHE A 81 -4.27 -2.63 3.03
C PHE A 81 -4.53 -1.14 2.84
N HIS A 82 -5.68 -0.79 2.25
CA HIS A 82 -6.10 0.60 2.07
C HIS A 82 -6.13 1.38 3.40
N ASN A 83 -6.78 0.84 4.41
CA ASN A 83 -6.89 1.50 5.72
C ASN A 83 -5.52 1.69 6.39
N SER A 84 -4.59 0.76 6.16
CA SER A 84 -3.23 0.86 6.67
C SER A 84 -2.45 2.00 6.01
N LEU A 85 -2.60 2.18 4.70
CA LEU A 85 -2.00 3.31 3.97
C LEU A 85 -2.61 4.65 4.39
N VAL A 86 -3.93 4.72 4.57
CA VAL A 86 -4.61 5.92 5.10
C VAL A 86 -4.06 6.28 6.50
N LYS A 87 -3.84 5.29 7.36
CA LYS A 87 -3.24 5.50 8.68
C LYS A 87 -1.81 6.03 8.57
N ILE A 88 -1.01 5.52 7.65
CA ILE A 88 0.35 6.02 7.40
C ILE A 88 0.28 7.48 6.95
N GLY A 89 -0.56 7.81 5.96
CA GLY A 89 -0.77 9.19 5.51
C GLY A 89 -1.17 10.11 6.65
N LYS A 90 -2.07 9.68 7.54
CA LYS A 90 -2.47 10.47 8.71
C LYS A 90 -1.32 10.66 9.71
N ASN A 91 -0.49 9.65 9.90
CA ASN A 91 0.70 9.77 10.76
C ASN A 91 1.70 10.77 10.20
N ILE A 92 1.98 10.75 8.89
CA ILE A 92 2.86 11.71 8.21
C ILE A 92 2.29 13.13 8.33
N MET A 93 1.01 13.31 8.00
CA MET A 93 0.32 14.60 8.09
C MET A 93 0.35 15.20 9.51
N ASN A 94 0.24 14.37 10.54
CA ASN A 94 0.31 14.81 11.94
C ASN A 94 1.71 15.28 12.35
N MET A 95 2.77 14.97 11.59
CA MET A 95 4.13 15.46 11.83
C MET A 95 4.34 16.87 11.32
N ASP A 96 3.48 17.36 10.44
CA ASP A 96 3.48 18.78 10.08
C ASP A 96 2.88 19.60 11.23
N THR A 97 3.77 20.23 12.02
CA THR A 97 3.42 21.13 13.13
C THR A 97 3.45 22.59 12.73
N LYS A 98 3.83 22.91 11.49
CA LYS A 98 3.95 24.29 11.00
C LYS A 98 2.63 24.85 10.51
N LEU A 99 1.77 24.01 9.99
CA LEU A 99 0.48 24.39 9.43
C LEU A 99 -0.67 24.01 10.37
N GLU A 100 -1.77 24.75 10.26
CA GLU A 100 -2.99 24.50 11.04
C GLU A 100 -3.70 23.22 10.58
N ILE A 101 -4.51 22.65 11.48
CA ILE A 101 -5.41 21.55 11.16
C ILE A 101 -6.30 21.91 9.97
N GLY A 102 -6.35 21.05 9.00
CA GLY A 102 -7.08 21.26 7.73
C GLY A 102 -6.22 21.77 6.58
N LYS A 103 -4.98 22.23 6.88
CA LYS A 103 -4.01 22.73 5.89
C LYS A 103 -2.67 21.98 5.91
N ARG A 104 -2.49 21.02 6.83
CA ARG A 104 -1.22 20.30 7.03
C ARG A 104 -0.83 19.52 5.77
N SER A 105 0.43 19.66 5.39
CA SER A 105 0.98 18.94 4.23
C SER A 105 1.24 17.47 4.55
N LEU A 106 1.21 16.62 3.53
CA LEU A 106 1.59 15.23 3.62
C LEU A 106 2.89 15.03 2.83
N LYS A 107 4.01 15.09 3.54
CA LYS A 107 5.35 15.05 2.97
C LYS A 107 6.00 13.70 3.20
N LEU A 108 5.83 12.80 2.26
CA LEU A 108 6.49 11.50 2.28
C LEU A 108 8.01 11.66 2.17
N THR A 109 8.49 12.67 1.43
CA THR A 109 9.92 12.96 1.26
C THR A 109 10.66 13.19 2.58
N GLU A 110 10.01 13.83 3.55
CA GLU A 110 10.57 14.06 4.88
C GLU A 110 10.41 12.84 5.82
N HIS A 111 9.49 11.92 5.51
CA HIS A 111 9.07 10.82 6.40
C HIS A 111 9.05 9.45 5.70
N LYS A 112 10.02 9.18 4.84
CA LYS A 112 10.15 7.93 4.05
C LYS A 112 10.05 6.67 4.92
N ASN A 113 10.65 6.70 6.11
CA ASN A 113 10.66 5.60 7.08
C ASN A 113 9.26 5.14 7.54
N LYS A 114 8.21 5.94 7.33
CA LYS A 114 6.84 5.54 7.68
C LYS A 114 6.21 4.57 6.71
N LEU A 115 6.69 4.57 5.46
CA LEU A 115 6.21 3.67 4.42
C LEU A 115 7.24 2.58 4.07
N GLU A 116 8.53 2.77 4.35
CA GLU A 116 9.55 1.72 4.25
C GLU A 116 9.18 0.53 5.13
N GLU A 117 9.50 -0.69 4.70
CA GLU A 117 9.15 -1.96 5.35
C GLU A 117 7.63 -2.24 5.47
N PHE A 118 6.80 -1.44 4.80
CA PHE A 118 5.36 -1.66 4.78
C PHE A 118 5.02 -2.95 4.02
N ASN A 119 4.40 -3.91 4.71
CA ASN A 119 3.96 -5.18 4.13
C ASN A 119 2.55 -5.07 3.58
N PHE A 120 2.33 -5.58 2.36
CA PHE A 120 1.02 -5.52 1.68
C PHE A 120 -0.01 -6.45 2.32
N CYS A 121 0.42 -7.57 2.86
CA CYS A 121 -0.43 -8.51 3.57
C CYS A 121 0.09 -8.76 4.99
N ARG A 122 -0.80 -8.65 5.98
CA ARG A 122 -0.45 -8.89 7.39
C ARG A 122 -0.23 -10.36 7.71
N LYS A 123 -0.95 -11.24 7.00
CA LYS A 123 -0.87 -12.70 7.20
C LYS A 123 0.39 -13.26 6.54
N HIS A 124 0.75 -12.74 5.37
CA HIS A 124 1.87 -13.19 4.56
C HIS A 124 2.91 -12.06 4.44
N LYS A 125 3.56 -11.74 5.57
CA LYS A 125 4.65 -10.76 5.56
C LYS A 125 5.82 -11.29 4.76
N PHE A 126 6.40 -10.45 3.91
CA PHE A 126 7.52 -10.82 3.05
C PHE A 126 8.68 -11.43 3.83
N ASP A 127 9.11 -10.79 4.92
CA ASP A 127 10.24 -11.25 5.74
C ASP A 127 9.98 -12.56 6.48
N LYS A 128 8.71 -12.95 6.64
CA LYS A 128 8.34 -14.27 7.16
C LYS A 128 8.27 -15.32 6.06
N LEU A 129 7.89 -14.91 4.84
CA LEU A 129 7.86 -15.82 3.70
C LEU A 129 9.26 -16.19 3.25
N VAL A 130 10.18 -15.22 3.32
CA VAL A 130 11.53 -15.37 2.77
C VAL A 130 12.56 -14.81 3.73
N CYS A 131 13.34 -15.69 4.35
CA CYS A 131 14.49 -15.29 5.18
C CYS A 131 15.76 -15.19 4.32
N ILE A 132 15.93 -14.08 3.60
CA ILE A 132 17.09 -13.80 2.75
C ILE A 132 17.70 -12.46 3.09
N SER A 133 19.00 -12.33 2.80
CA SER A 133 19.67 -11.04 2.86
C SER A 133 19.48 -10.29 1.55
N ILE A 134 18.91 -9.11 1.63
CA ILE A 134 18.68 -8.22 0.47
C ILE A 134 19.56 -7.00 0.63
N ASN A 135 20.45 -6.79 -0.33
CA ASN A 135 21.24 -5.56 -0.44
C ASN A 135 20.66 -4.74 -1.60
N CYS A 136 20.25 -3.51 -1.31
CA CYS A 136 19.63 -2.62 -2.27
C CYS A 136 20.54 -1.40 -2.50
N LYS A 137 20.89 -1.16 -3.75
CA LYS A 137 21.54 0.06 -4.22
C LYS A 137 20.55 0.87 -5.04
N THR A 138 20.39 2.13 -4.71
CA THR A 138 19.46 3.05 -5.38
C THR A 138 20.23 4.21 -6.00
N ASP A 139 19.83 4.58 -7.20
CA ASP A 139 20.37 5.70 -7.96
C ASP A 139 19.20 6.56 -8.44
N ARG A 140 19.01 7.69 -7.75
CA ARG A 140 17.90 8.60 -8.05
C ARG A 140 18.10 9.36 -9.36
N GLU A 141 19.34 9.72 -9.71
CA GLU A 141 19.65 10.47 -10.93
C GLU A 141 19.33 9.64 -12.18
N ASN A 142 19.67 8.36 -12.13
CA ASN A 142 19.38 7.42 -13.21
C ASN A 142 18.04 6.70 -13.06
N LEU A 143 17.24 7.03 -12.05
CA LEU A 143 15.93 6.42 -11.74
C LEU A 143 16.01 4.90 -11.66
N LYS A 144 17.09 4.38 -11.11
CA LYS A 144 17.47 2.97 -11.12
C LYS A 144 17.62 2.42 -9.71
N ALA A 145 17.27 1.16 -9.55
CA ALA A 145 17.60 0.39 -8.36
C ALA A 145 18.16 -0.97 -8.77
N GLU A 146 19.15 -1.44 -8.01
CA GLU A 146 19.75 -2.76 -8.13
C GLU A 146 19.60 -3.48 -6.82
N ILE A 147 19.07 -4.69 -6.88
CA ILE A 147 18.88 -5.57 -5.73
C ILE A 147 19.75 -6.78 -5.90
N ASN A 148 20.58 -7.03 -4.90
CA ASN A 148 21.40 -8.23 -4.77
C ASN A 148 20.83 -9.09 -3.64
N ILE A 149 20.31 -10.24 -4.00
CA ILE A 149 19.80 -11.25 -3.08
C ILE A 149 20.90 -12.30 -2.90
N SER A 150 21.40 -12.44 -1.67
CA SER A 150 22.41 -13.41 -1.35
C SER A 150 21.90 -14.44 -0.34
N ASN A 151 22.22 -15.68 -0.60
CA ASN A 151 21.97 -16.79 0.31
C ASN A 151 23.22 -17.68 0.41
N PRO A 152 24.24 -17.23 1.14
CA PRO A 152 25.53 -17.92 1.21
C PRO A 152 25.41 -19.32 1.77
N ASN A 153 24.43 -19.58 2.62
CA ASN A 153 24.29 -20.87 3.32
C ASN A 153 23.35 -21.84 2.61
N ARG A 154 22.75 -21.46 1.47
CA ARG A 154 21.73 -22.24 0.73
C ARG A 154 20.55 -22.71 1.62
N ILE A 155 20.38 -22.10 2.78
CA ILE A 155 19.28 -22.37 3.70
C ILE A 155 18.20 -21.36 3.43
N TYR A 156 17.35 -21.66 2.46
CA TYR A 156 16.13 -20.89 2.30
C TYR A 156 15.08 -21.45 3.22
N ASN A 157 14.63 -20.62 4.11
CA ASN A 157 13.33 -20.83 4.70
C ASN A 157 12.29 -20.02 3.93
N ILE A 158 11.93 -20.50 2.74
CA ILE A 158 10.68 -20.05 2.13
C ILE A 158 9.58 -20.75 2.89
N GLN A 159 8.74 -20.00 3.60
CA GLN A 159 7.56 -20.55 4.25
C GLN A 159 6.50 -20.86 3.18
N ASN A 160 6.62 -22.02 2.58
CA ASN A 160 5.71 -22.53 1.56
C ASN A 160 4.64 -23.44 2.20
N LYS A 161 3.69 -22.82 2.88
CA LYS A 161 2.62 -23.54 3.59
C LYS A 161 1.74 -24.40 2.66
N TYR A 162 1.67 -24.05 1.40
CA TYR A 162 0.80 -24.69 0.43
C TYR A 162 1.54 -25.68 -0.49
N HIS A 163 2.83 -25.89 -0.24
CA HIS A 163 3.68 -26.82 -0.98
C HIS A 163 3.73 -26.55 -2.49
N PHE A 164 3.71 -25.27 -2.90
CA PHE A 164 3.88 -24.89 -4.30
C PHE A 164 5.28 -25.29 -4.81
N PRO A 165 5.40 -25.89 -6.01
CA PRO A 165 6.68 -26.36 -6.54
C PRO A 165 7.60 -25.23 -7.00
N PHE A 166 7.05 -24.04 -7.30
CA PHE A 166 7.81 -22.92 -7.85
C PHE A 166 7.58 -21.64 -7.08
N PHE A 167 8.57 -20.75 -7.18
CA PHE A 167 8.46 -19.36 -6.74
C PHE A 167 9.21 -18.44 -7.68
N ARG A 168 8.88 -17.17 -7.66
CA ARG A 168 9.65 -16.10 -8.32
C ARG A 168 9.64 -14.84 -7.49
N ILE A 169 10.66 -13.98 -7.72
CA ILE A 169 10.77 -12.68 -7.10
C ILE A 169 10.41 -11.62 -8.14
N LEU A 170 9.68 -10.61 -7.71
CA LEU A 170 9.27 -9.49 -8.53
C LEU A 170 9.72 -8.19 -7.88
N LEU A 171 10.04 -7.22 -8.72
CA LEU A 171 10.32 -5.84 -8.31
C LEU A 171 9.33 -4.92 -8.98
N ILE A 172 8.90 -3.90 -8.26
CA ILE A 172 8.17 -2.79 -8.81
C ILE A 172 8.75 -1.48 -8.30
N ILE A 173 8.92 -0.52 -9.19
CA ILE A 173 9.23 0.86 -8.86
C ILE A 173 8.10 1.74 -9.34
N GLY A 174 7.63 2.63 -8.48
CA GLY A 174 6.59 3.60 -8.81
C GLY A 174 6.85 4.94 -8.13
N CYS A 175 6.13 5.96 -8.54
CA CYS A 175 6.29 7.33 -8.07
C CYS A 175 5.15 7.71 -7.13
N VAL A 176 5.50 8.37 -6.02
CA VAL A 176 4.54 8.95 -5.07
C VAL A 176 4.93 10.38 -4.79
N SER A 177 4.08 11.33 -5.19
CA SER A 177 4.26 12.76 -4.91
C SER A 177 3.84 13.09 -3.49
N ASP A 178 4.51 14.07 -2.90
CA ASP A 178 4.03 14.76 -1.71
C ASP A 178 2.71 15.48 -2.02
N MET A 179 1.91 15.73 -0.99
CA MET A 179 0.60 16.34 -1.14
C MET A 179 0.47 17.60 -0.29
N PHE A 180 -0.29 18.54 -0.80
CA PHE A 180 -0.58 19.80 -0.13
C PHE A 180 -2.09 20.11 -0.17
N ASP A 181 -2.53 21.00 0.70
CA ASP A 181 -3.86 21.58 0.65
C ASP A 181 -3.89 22.69 -0.41
N ASN A 182 -4.65 22.48 -1.50
CA ASN A 182 -4.85 23.49 -2.53
C ASN A 182 -6.01 24.41 -2.14
N PRO A 183 -5.74 25.68 -1.80
CA PRO A 183 -6.79 26.62 -1.38
C PRO A 183 -7.76 27.00 -2.50
N VAL A 184 -7.39 26.81 -3.78
CA VAL A 184 -8.23 27.13 -4.93
C VAL A 184 -9.32 26.08 -5.12
N THR A 185 -8.96 24.80 -5.00
CA THR A 185 -9.90 23.69 -5.18
C THR A 185 -10.52 23.23 -3.87
N ASP A 186 -10.02 23.74 -2.73
CA ASP A 186 -10.37 23.29 -1.36
C ASP A 186 -10.19 21.79 -1.14
N ASN A 187 -9.20 21.20 -1.83
CA ASN A 187 -8.89 19.77 -1.75
C ASN A 187 -7.39 19.54 -1.58
N TYR A 188 -7.04 18.35 -1.11
CA TYR A 188 -5.65 17.89 -1.14
C TYR A 188 -5.29 17.42 -2.55
N GLU A 189 -4.13 17.84 -3.03
CA GLU A 189 -3.64 17.48 -4.36
C GLU A 189 -2.16 17.09 -4.28
N PRO A 190 -1.70 16.18 -5.15
CA PRO A 190 -0.29 15.90 -5.29
C PRO A 190 0.43 17.12 -5.89
N ILE A 191 1.66 17.38 -5.47
CA ILE A 191 2.49 18.48 -6.02
C ILE A 191 2.77 18.23 -7.51
N VAL A 192 3.01 16.95 -7.86
CA VAL A 192 3.21 16.52 -9.26
C VAL A 192 2.13 15.50 -9.62
N THR A 193 1.31 15.83 -10.62
CA THR A 193 0.13 15.03 -11.01
C THR A 193 0.43 13.99 -12.07
N ASP A 194 1.35 14.25 -12.99
CA ASP A 194 1.53 13.46 -14.22
C ASP A 194 2.23 12.10 -14.01
N LEU A 195 2.76 11.87 -12.80
CA LEU A 195 3.47 10.63 -12.44
C LEU A 195 2.58 9.51 -11.87
N GLN A 196 1.29 9.71 -11.76
CA GLN A 196 0.39 8.75 -11.07
C GLN A 196 0.40 7.35 -11.67
N ASN A 197 0.81 7.19 -12.94
CA ASN A 197 0.86 5.90 -13.65
C ASN A 197 2.29 5.48 -14.02
N SER A 198 3.33 6.19 -13.53
CA SER A 198 4.72 5.86 -13.82
C SER A 198 5.19 4.71 -12.93
N THR A 199 4.88 3.48 -13.34
CA THR A 199 5.30 2.26 -12.65
C THR A 199 5.96 1.32 -13.63
N VAL A 200 7.03 0.65 -13.17
CA VAL A 200 7.72 -0.40 -13.91
C VAL A 200 7.73 -1.66 -13.06
N LEU A 201 7.40 -2.78 -13.67
CA LEU A 201 7.47 -4.11 -13.07
C LEU A 201 8.57 -4.92 -13.75
N VAL A 202 9.45 -5.51 -12.94
CA VAL A 202 10.42 -6.52 -13.39
C VAL A 202 10.05 -7.84 -12.73
N THR A 203 9.85 -8.85 -13.56
CA THR A 203 9.50 -10.21 -13.14
C THR A 203 10.75 -11.08 -13.25
N GLY A 204 11.15 -11.69 -12.15
CA GLY A 204 12.23 -12.69 -12.14
C GLY A 204 11.77 -14.02 -12.74
N GLU A 205 12.74 -14.90 -12.95
CA GLU A 205 12.51 -16.26 -13.43
C GLU A 205 11.84 -17.12 -12.35
N TRP A 206 11.19 -18.20 -12.79
CA TRP A 206 10.66 -19.21 -11.90
C TRP A 206 11.77 -20.15 -11.43
N TYR A 207 11.87 -20.31 -10.11
CA TYR A 207 12.77 -21.24 -9.45
C TYR A 207 11.99 -22.34 -8.76
N SER A 208 12.56 -23.56 -8.74
CA SER A 208 12.05 -24.62 -7.90
C SER A 208 12.20 -24.23 -6.42
N THR A 209 11.21 -24.55 -5.61
CA THR A 209 11.29 -24.35 -4.15
C THR A 209 12.34 -25.30 -3.48
N GLU A 210 12.78 -26.34 -4.19
CA GLU A 210 13.81 -27.28 -3.72
C GLU A 210 15.23 -26.83 -4.09
N ILE A 211 15.39 -26.10 -5.19
CA ILE A 211 16.70 -25.69 -5.73
C ILE A 211 16.74 -24.19 -5.86
N ILE A 212 17.40 -23.53 -4.94
CA ILE A 212 17.42 -22.08 -4.86
C ILE A 212 18.80 -21.56 -5.26
N PRO A 213 18.89 -20.58 -6.18
CA PRO A 213 20.17 -20.03 -6.60
C PRO A 213 20.87 -19.32 -5.43
N PRO A 214 22.22 -19.45 -5.31
CA PRO A 214 22.97 -18.82 -4.22
C PRO A 214 23.00 -17.30 -4.32
N TYR A 215 22.90 -16.76 -5.53
CA TYR A 215 22.88 -15.31 -5.80
C TYR A 215 21.86 -15.00 -6.87
N HIS A 216 21.18 -13.89 -6.69
CA HIS A 216 20.24 -13.36 -7.67
C HIS A 216 20.35 -11.84 -7.68
N THR A 217 20.66 -11.28 -8.84
CA THR A 217 20.70 -9.81 -9.04
C THR A 217 19.56 -9.41 -9.94
N MET A 218 18.81 -8.40 -9.52
CA MET A 218 17.75 -7.80 -10.32
C MET A 218 17.97 -6.30 -10.41
N THR A 219 17.78 -5.77 -11.60
CA THR A 219 17.84 -4.32 -11.85
C THR A 219 16.47 -3.85 -12.34
N ILE A 220 16.05 -2.70 -11.84
CA ILE A 220 14.84 -2.03 -12.26
C ILE A 220 15.10 -0.56 -12.49
N GLN A 221 14.53 0.01 -13.56
CA GLN A 221 14.70 1.40 -13.94
C GLN A 221 13.42 1.97 -14.52
N LEU A 222 13.08 3.20 -14.13
CA LEU A 222 12.00 3.95 -14.77
C LEU A 222 12.48 4.52 -16.12
N PRO A 223 11.57 4.74 -17.07
CA PRO A 223 11.89 5.42 -18.32
C PRO A 223 12.49 6.81 -18.07
N GLN A 224 13.51 7.16 -18.82
CA GLN A 224 14.15 8.49 -18.72
C GLN A 224 13.20 9.65 -19.12
N SER A 225 12.12 9.35 -19.82
CA SER A 225 11.07 10.34 -20.11
C SER A 225 10.44 10.91 -18.84
N CYS A 226 10.39 10.13 -17.75
CA CYS A 226 9.86 10.57 -16.46
C CYS A 226 10.82 11.49 -15.67
N ALA A 227 12.11 11.57 -16.07
CA ALA A 227 13.13 12.27 -15.29
C ALA A 227 12.84 13.78 -15.11
N LYS A 228 12.21 14.40 -16.10
CA LYS A 228 11.88 15.84 -16.07
C LYS A 228 10.80 16.18 -15.03
N GLU A 229 9.95 15.22 -14.69
CA GLU A 229 8.82 15.39 -13.80
C GLU A 229 9.14 14.94 -12.38
N ILE A 230 10.26 14.22 -12.18
CA ILE A 230 10.70 13.75 -10.86
C ILE A 230 11.46 14.86 -10.13
N THR A 231 10.70 15.75 -9.50
CA THR A 231 11.21 16.80 -8.62
C THR A 231 11.58 16.24 -7.23
N ASN A 232 12.09 17.12 -6.36
CA ASN A 232 12.41 16.75 -4.98
C ASN A 232 11.18 16.33 -4.16
N ASP A 233 9.98 16.71 -4.59
CA ASP A 233 8.71 16.37 -3.93
C ASP A 233 8.12 15.03 -4.41
N VAL A 234 8.84 14.31 -5.28
CA VAL A 234 8.44 12.98 -5.76
C VAL A 234 9.33 11.92 -5.16
N ASN A 235 8.75 10.88 -4.62
CA ASN A 235 9.44 9.74 -4.05
C ASN A 235 9.40 8.56 -5.03
N LEU A 236 10.55 7.93 -5.24
CA LEU A 236 10.65 6.65 -5.92
C LEU A 236 10.49 5.53 -4.91
N VAL A 237 9.42 4.76 -5.04
CA VAL A 237 9.06 3.69 -4.12
C VAL A 237 9.38 2.36 -4.76
N LEU A 238 10.44 1.71 -4.26
CA LEU A 238 10.85 0.37 -4.66
C LEU A 238 10.19 -0.66 -3.76
N SER A 239 9.50 -1.61 -4.36
CA SER A 239 8.85 -2.71 -3.65
C SER A 239 9.30 -4.05 -4.21
N ILE A 240 9.35 -5.05 -3.33
CA ILE A 240 9.70 -6.43 -3.65
C ILE A 240 8.55 -7.35 -3.28
N ALA A 241 8.34 -8.38 -4.08
CA ALA A 241 7.35 -9.40 -3.80
C ALA A 241 7.87 -10.80 -4.16
N LEU A 242 7.30 -11.80 -3.49
CA LEU A 242 7.42 -13.20 -3.83
C LEU A 242 6.06 -13.72 -4.27
N GLU A 243 6.02 -14.37 -5.41
CA GLU A 243 4.87 -15.14 -5.90
C GLU A 243 5.22 -16.62 -5.94
N PHE A 244 4.25 -17.45 -5.58
CA PHE A 244 4.33 -18.88 -5.78
C PHE A 244 3.75 -19.30 -7.12
N GLY A 245 4.22 -20.42 -7.62
CA GLY A 245 3.77 -21.03 -8.87
C GLY A 245 3.35 -22.50 -8.69
N GLU A 246 2.31 -22.85 -9.40
CA GLU A 246 1.81 -24.22 -9.55
C GLU A 246 2.11 -24.75 -10.95
N VAL A 247 2.05 -26.07 -11.12
CA VAL A 247 2.21 -26.69 -12.46
C VAL A 247 0.89 -26.58 -13.23
N TYR A 248 0.95 -25.94 -14.39
CA TYR A 248 -0.17 -25.91 -15.33
C TYR A 248 0.34 -26.29 -16.73
N MET A 249 -0.19 -27.36 -17.32
CA MET A 249 0.26 -27.88 -18.62
C MET A 249 1.79 -28.07 -18.72
N GLY A 250 2.44 -28.53 -17.64
CA GLY A 250 3.89 -28.73 -17.59
C GLY A 250 4.73 -27.47 -17.44
N GLN A 251 4.12 -26.29 -17.26
CA GLN A 251 4.82 -25.01 -17.08
C GLN A 251 4.42 -24.35 -15.74
N PRO A 252 5.31 -23.55 -15.15
CA PRO A 252 4.98 -22.76 -13.97
C PRO A 252 3.91 -21.71 -14.29
N LYS A 253 2.84 -21.70 -13.52
CA LYS A 253 1.78 -20.67 -13.56
C LYS A 253 1.64 -20.06 -12.18
N LYS A 254 1.40 -18.74 -12.10
CA LYS A 254 1.17 -18.03 -10.84
C LYS A 254 0.03 -18.69 -10.07
N ALA A 255 0.29 -19.01 -8.80
CA ALA A 255 -0.73 -19.44 -7.84
C ALA A 255 -1.62 -18.25 -7.40
N GLU A 256 -2.88 -18.53 -7.09
CA GLU A 256 -3.83 -17.48 -6.71
C GLU A 256 -3.53 -16.86 -5.33
N TYR A 257 -2.82 -17.57 -4.46
CA TYR A 257 -2.57 -17.16 -3.07
C TYR A 257 -1.17 -17.58 -2.60
N GLY A 258 -0.82 -17.18 -1.39
CA GLY A 258 0.42 -17.60 -0.72
C GLY A 258 1.57 -16.61 -0.86
N GLY A 259 1.57 -15.77 -1.88
CA GLY A 259 2.58 -14.74 -2.07
C GLY A 259 2.47 -13.57 -1.08
N GLY A 260 3.49 -12.73 -1.06
CA GLY A 260 3.51 -11.52 -0.26
C GLY A 260 4.58 -10.56 -0.71
N GLY A 261 4.43 -9.29 -0.35
CA GLY A 261 5.38 -8.25 -0.74
C GLY A 261 5.47 -7.15 0.30
N LYS A 262 6.51 -6.34 0.17
CA LYS A 262 6.74 -5.17 1.00
C LYS A 262 7.38 -4.02 0.21
N VAL A 263 7.25 -2.82 0.74
CA VAL A 263 8.09 -1.68 0.34
C VAL A 263 9.49 -1.91 0.85
N LEU A 264 10.47 -1.93 -0.03
CA LEU A 264 11.87 -2.22 0.31
C LEU A 264 12.64 -0.93 0.61
N LYS A 265 12.50 0.08 -0.25
CA LYS A 265 13.25 1.34 -0.14
C LYS A 265 12.50 2.49 -0.79
N ILE A 266 12.67 3.71 -0.23
CA ILE A 266 12.16 4.96 -0.80
C ILE A 266 13.34 5.93 -0.98
N PHE A 267 13.50 6.45 -2.19
CA PHE A 267 14.65 7.30 -2.52
C PHE A 267 14.29 8.45 -3.47
#